data_c8c9659266f4b07013bb72ffb8d5f487
#
_entry.id   c8c9659266f4b07013bb72ffb8d5f487
#
_cell.length_a   1.000
_cell.length_b   1.000
_cell.length_c   1.000
_cell.angle_alpha   90.00
_cell.angle_beta   90.00
_cell.angle_gamma   90.00
#
_symmetry.space_group_name_H-M   'P 1'
#
loop_
_entity.id
_entity.type
_entity.pdbx_description
1 polymer ?
#
loop_
_entity_poly.entity_id
_entity_poly.type
_entity_poly.pdbx_seq_one_letter_code
_entity_poly.pdbx_strand_id
1 'polypeptide(L)'
;MKTPLEKHLLPLYRGISLSRHFLDSVKGKGKKKEKTEESKKDKFVNNSAISTDFTDTFFDYESRIKSHVRPPFSSSRIYTEAPENTEFLECYDINGREGRNLEVSIYRYTDRPEKLYMIRPPEYNLRQEELRLLEKVRRKMIRHRPKDLAFADPTGAREYFKRMAKSLLGEELLESGKSCSPNELESYADLLARYTNGLGIVEDLLSDQRITDVYINAPADTNPVHVVMEGEECTSNVFLSQDDLDALVSRFRTISGRPFGEAIPVLELNLEAFGGVRVSVIGGDPLSANGLAYAFRKHSLTPGLCQN
;
A
#
# COMPACT_ATOMS: atom_id res chain seq x y z
N MET A 1 40.39 -4.68 0.93
CA MET A 1 40.07 -4.36 -0.48
C MET A 1 38.69 -4.91 -0.76
N LYS A 2 37.72 -4.05 -1.04
CA LYS A 2 36.34 -4.45 -1.36
C LYS A 2 36.28 -4.89 -2.82
N THR A 3 35.56 -5.99 -3.10
CA THR A 3 35.44 -6.54 -4.46
C THR A 3 34.63 -5.61 -5.39
N PRO A 4 34.82 -5.66 -6.72
CA PRO A 4 34.13 -4.77 -7.66
C PRO A 4 32.58 -4.83 -7.59
N LEU A 5 32.02 -5.97 -7.15
CA LEU A 5 30.57 -6.15 -6.97
C LEU A 5 29.99 -5.33 -5.80
N GLU A 6 30.77 -5.06 -4.76
CA GLU A 6 30.29 -4.27 -3.61
C GLU A 6 30.14 -2.78 -3.94
N LYS A 7 30.81 -2.28 -4.98
CA LYS A 7 30.75 -0.86 -5.35
C LYS A 7 29.48 -0.49 -6.15
N HIS A 8 28.84 -1.44 -6.82
CA HIS A 8 27.69 -1.19 -7.67
C HIS A 8 26.32 -1.46 -7.00
N LEU A 9 26.30 -2.26 -5.93
CA LEU A 9 25.03 -2.63 -5.25
C LEU A 9 24.68 -1.72 -4.07
N LEU A 10 25.65 -1.02 -3.47
CA LEU A 10 25.44 -0.16 -2.31
C LEU A 10 24.51 1.06 -2.51
N PRO A 11 24.38 1.69 -3.69
CA PRO A 11 23.45 2.78 -3.89
C PRO A 11 21.98 2.35 -4.03
N LEU A 12 21.70 1.09 -4.38
CA LEU A 12 20.36 0.60 -4.66
C LEU A 12 19.59 0.14 -3.40
N TYR A 13 20.29 -0.11 -2.28
CA TYR A 13 19.72 -0.70 -1.07
C TYR A 13 19.76 0.20 0.17
N ARG A 14 19.96 1.51 0.00
CA ARG A 14 19.81 2.45 1.13
C ARG A 14 18.32 2.57 1.49
N GLY A 15 17.88 1.71 2.38
CA GLY A 15 16.51 1.71 2.93
C GLY A 15 15.94 0.33 3.24
N ILE A 16 16.66 -0.76 2.89
CA ILE A 16 16.22 -2.10 3.24
C ILE A 16 17.16 -2.65 4.31
N SER A 17 16.65 -2.81 5.52
CA SER A 17 17.34 -3.54 6.60
C SER A 17 17.37 -5.02 6.23
N LEU A 18 18.46 -5.44 5.59
CA LEU A 18 18.71 -6.86 5.33
C LEU A 18 19.13 -7.52 6.65
N SER A 19 18.40 -8.56 7.05
CA SER A 19 18.77 -9.36 8.23
C SER A 19 20.16 -9.96 8.06
N ARG A 20 20.93 -10.10 9.17
CA ARG A 20 22.29 -10.67 9.18
C ARG A 20 22.37 -12.04 8.51
N HIS A 21 21.31 -12.81 8.51
CA HIS A 21 21.23 -14.13 7.86
C HIS A 21 21.41 -14.11 6.35
N PHE A 22 21.05 -13.05 5.65
CA PHE A 22 21.21 -12.95 4.19
C PHE A 22 22.68 -12.71 3.79
N LEU A 23 23.42 -11.96 4.60
CA LEU A 23 24.83 -11.66 4.35
C LEU A 23 25.75 -12.89 4.55
N ASP A 24 25.38 -13.81 5.42
CA ASP A 24 26.14 -15.04 5.67
C ASP A 24 25.91 -16.11 4.58
N SER A 25 24.75 -16.10 3.95
CA SER A 25 24.43 -17.00 2.82
C SER A 25 25.26 -16.71 1.56
N VAL A 26 25.63 -15.46 1.33
CA VAL A 26 26.43 -15.04 0.16
C VAL A 26 27.93 -15.31 0.35
N LYS A 27 28.42 -15.44 1.58
CA LYS A 27 29.83 -15.70 1.91
C LYS A 27 30.22 -17.19 1.92
N GLY A 28 29.24 -18.10 1.82
CA GLY A 28 29.46 -19.56 2.02
C GLY A 28 29.82 -20.39 0.82
N LYS A 29 30.10 -19.80 -0.38
CA LYS A 29 30.54 -20.58 -1.55
C LYS A 29 32.00 -20.34 -1.88
N GLY A 30 32.86 -21.09 -1.19
CA GLY A 30 34.25 -21.16 -1.55
C GLY A 30 35.12 -21.85 -0.52
N LYS A 31 35.05 -23.18 -0.44
CA LYS A 31 36.20 -24.09 -0.24
C LYS A 31 35.74 -25.53 -0.04
N LYS A 32 35.98 -26.37 -1.05
CA LYS A 32 36.09 -27.84 -0.90
C LYS A 32 37.32 -28.17 -0.07
N LYS A 33 37.20 -29.10 0.87
CA LYS A 33 38.17 -30.17 1.10
C LYS A 33 37.55 -31.30 1.91
N GLU A 34 37.87 -32.48 1.44
CA GLU A 34 37.56 -33.82 1.90
C GLU A 34 38.11 -34.19 3.30
N LYS A 35 37.49 -35.22 3.82
CA LYS A 35 37.93 -36.37 4.68
C LYS A 35 37.19 -36.35 6.02
N THR A 36 36.67 -37.40 6.52
CA THR A 36 36.81 -38.85 6.62
C THR A 36 35.79 -39.32 7.69
N GLU A 37 35.30 -40.54 7.51
CA GLU A 37 34.38 -41.28 8.35
C GLU A 37 34.82 -41.40 9.83
N GLU A 38 33.83 -41.40 10.75
CA GLU A 38 33.62 -42.49 11.71
C GLU A 38 32.37 -42.32 12.57
N SER A 39 31.54 -43.31 12.45
CA SER A 39 30.59 -43.91 13.39
C SER A 39 30.30 -43.25 14.74
N LYS A 40 28.99 -42.97 14.99
CA LYS A 40 28.28 -43.45 16.18
C LYS A 40 26.75 -43.43 15.95
N LYS A 41 26.17 -44.64 16.07
CA LYS A 41 24.75 -44.90 16.21
C LYS A 41 24.25 -44.25 17.53
N ASP A 42 23.23 -43.43 17.47
CA ASP A 42 22.25 -43.36 18.55
C ASP A 42 20.91 -42.82 18.06
N LYS A 43 19.94 -43.67 18.24
CA LYS A 43 18.49 -43.48 18.46
C LYS A 43 17.74 -42.44 17.67
N PHE A 44 17.13 -42.91 16.60
CA PHE A 44 15.93 -42.31 15.99
C PHE A 44 14.80 -42.28 16.99
N VAL A 45 14.38 -41.07 17.38
CA VAL A 45 13.03 -40.81 17.86
C VAL A 45 12.27 -40.25 16.67
N ASN A 46 11.29 -41.00 16.18
CA ASN A 46 10.33 -40.60 15.17
C ASN A 46 9.61 -39.32 15.59
N ASN A 47 9.93 -38.20 14.99
CA ASN A 47 9.06 -37.02 14.90
C ASN A 47 8.70 -36.83 13.43
N SER A 48 7.84 -37.68 12.93
CA SER A 48 7.14 -37.51 11.65
C SER A 48 5.82 -36.75 11.89
N ALA A 49 5.89 -35.45 12.14
CA ALA A 49 4.70 -34.60 12.17
C ALA A 49 4.97 -33.08 12.06
N ILE A 50 6.10 -32.61 11.51
CA ILE A 50 6.33 -31.17 11.30
C ILE A 50 7.11 -30.97 9.98
N SER A 51 6.57 -31.35 8.84
CA SER A 51 7.21 -31.01 7.57
C SER A 51 6.29 -30.81 6.36
N THR A 52 4.98 -30.78 6.52
CA THR A 52 4.05 -30.57 5.40
C THR A 52 3.50 -29.14 5.33
N ASP A 53 3.45 -28.39 6.43
CA ASP A 53 2.81 -27.05 6.41
C ASP A 53 3.74 -25.92 5.92
N PHE A 54 5.05 -26.07 5.97
CA PHE A 54 5.97 -24.98 5.61
C PHE A 54 6.18 -24.83 4.09
N THR A 55 6.10 -25.91 3.34
CA THR A 55 6.24 -25.86 1.87
C THR A 55 4.98 -25.38 1.19
N ASP A 56 3.79 -25.72 1.69
CA ASP A 56 2.52 -25.28 1.13
C ASP A 56 2.28 -23.80 1.39
N THR A 57 2.63 -23.28 2.58
CA THR A 57 2.59 -21.83 2.86
C THR A 57 3.59 -21.03 2.02
N PHE A 58 4.74 -21.56 1.69
CA PHE A 58 5.74 -20.87 0.87
C PHE A 58 5.32 -20.81 -0.61
N PHE A 59 4.75 -21.88 -1.14
CA PHE A 59 4.18 -21.92 -2.50
C PHE A 59 2.96 -21.01 -2.65
N ASP A 60 2.09 -20.96 -1.64
CA ASP A 60 0.94 -20.07 -1.63
C ASP A 60 1.38 -18.58 -1.54
N TYR A 61 2.42 -18.27 -0.79
CA TYR A 61 3.00 -16.93 -0.72
C TYR A 61 3.61 -16.47 -2.06
N GLU A 62 4.37 -17.33 -2.77
CA GLU A 62 4.93 -16.99 -4.08
C GLU A 62 3.86 -16.84 -5.18
N SER A 63 2.81 -17.65 -5.16
CA SER A 63 1.69 -17.54 -6.09
C SER A 63 0.90 -16.25 -5.86
N ARG A 64 0.67 -15.86 -4.61
CA ARG A 64 0.04 -14.60 -4.23
C ARG A 64 0.86 -13.37 -4.66
N ILE A 65 2.19 -13.41 -4.56
CA ILE A 65 3.05 -12.31 -5.00
C ILE A 65 3.01 -12.13 -6.52
N LYS A 66 2.94 -13.22 -7.29
CA LYS A 66 2.92 -13.16 -8.76
C LYS A 66 1.65 -12.53 -9.34
N SER A 67 0.54 -12.60 -8.62
CA SER A 67 -0.73 -11.99 -9.03
C SER A 67 -0.89 -10.51 -8.61
N HIS A 68 0.03 -9.99 -7.79
CA HIS A 68 -0.04 -8.61 -7.34
C HIS A 68 0.44 -7.62 -8.39
N VAL A 69 -0.36 -6.59 -8.62
CA VAL A 69 -0.03 -5.46 -9.51
C VAL A 69 0.33 -4.26 -8.65
N ARG A 70 1.42 -3.59 -9.01
CA ARG A 70 1.90 -2.38 -8.36
C ARG A 70 2.34 -1.36 -9.41
N PRO A 71 1.68 -0.22 -9.52
CA PRO A 71 2.14 0.85 -10.39
C PRO A 71 3.49 1.42 -9.91
N PRO A 72 4.39 1.81 -10.81
CA PRO A 72 5.73 2.29 -10.43
C PRO A 72 5.71 3.61 -9.64
N PHE A 73 4.62 4.37 -9.70
CA PHE A 73 4.42 5.60 -8.94
C PHE A 73 3.76 5.38 -7.57
N SER A 74 3.41 4.15 -7.23
CA SER A 74 2.81 3.77 -5.94
C SER A 74 3.64 2.70 -5.25
N SER A 75 3.61 2.67 -3.93
CA SER A 75 4.12 1.56 -3.13
C SER A 75 3.04 0.57 -2.74
N SER A 76 1.77 0.97 -2.81
CA SER A 76 0.64 0.06 -2.61
C SER A 76 0.48 -0.93 -3.76
N ARG A 77 -0.02 -2.11 -3.45
CA ARG A 77 -0.27 -3.19 -4.42
C ARG A 77 -1.68 -3.76 -4.24
N ILE A 78 -2.24 -4.27 -5.33
CA ILE A 78 -3.49 -5.03 -5.31
C ILE A 78 -3.28 -6.37 -6.02
N TYR A 79 -4.07 -7.38 -5.67
CA TYR A 79 -4.27 -8.52 -6.56
C TYR A 79 -5.54 -8.32 -7.38
N THR A 80 -5.51 -8.77 -8.63
CA THR A 80 -6.55 -8.50 -9.63
C THR A 80 -7.51 -9.67 -9.85
N GLU A 81 -7.11 -10.87 -9.42
CA GLU A 81 -7.89 -12.09 -9.55
C GLU A 81 -8.43 -12.52 -8.19
N ALA A 82 -9.70 -12.91 -8.15
CA ALA A 82 -10.29 -13.43 -6.94
C ALA A 82 -9.71 -14.83 -6.62
N PRO A 83 -9.43 -15.13 -5.33
CA PRO A 83 -8.97 -16.45 -4.93
C PRO A 83 -9.94 -17.56 -5.31
N GLU A 84 -9.45 -18.77 -5.61
CA GLU A 84 -10.27 -19.92 -6.03
C GLU A 84 -11.32 -20.33 -4.98
N ASN A 85 -11.04 -20.09 -3.69
CA ASN A 85 -11.95 -20.38 -2.58
C ASN A 85 -12.99 -19.27 -2.34
N THR A 86 -13.37 -18.54 -3.40
CA THR A 86 -14.36 -17.46 -3.31
C THR A 86 -15.49 -17.63 -4.33
N GLU A 87 -16.69 -17.20 -3.95
CA GLU A 87 -17.89 -17.15 -4.80
C GLU A 87 -18.26 -15.69 -5.04
N PHE A 88 -18.50 -15.32 -6.32
CA PHE A 88 -18.94 -13.97 -6.70
C PHE A 88 -20.34 -13.69 -6.13
N LEU A 89 -20.53 -12.52 -5.54
CA LEU A 89 -21.82 -12.06 -5.03
C LEU A 89 -22.40 -10.93 -5.87
N GLU A 90 -21.67 -9.83 -6.02
CA GLU A 90 -22.12 -8.63 -6.71
C GLU A 90 -20.94 -7.82 -7.25
N CYS A 91 -21.24 -6.96 -8.23
CA CYS A 91 -20.33 -5.96 -8.75
C CYS A 91 -21.08 -4.63 -8.89
N TYR A 92 -20.42 -3.53 -8.53
CA TYR A 92 -20.96 -2.19 -8.66
C TYR A 92 -19.86 -1.16 -8.89
N ASP A 93 -20.27 -0.02 -9.43
CA ASP A 93 -19.38 1.11 -9.66
C ASP A 93 -19.51 2.14 -8.54
N ILE A 94 -18.40 2.68 -8.11
CA ILE A 94 -18.36 3.80 -7.18
C ILE A 94 -17.78 5.04 -7.87
N ASN A 95 -18.35 6.18 -7.57
CA ASN A 95 -17.79 7.46 -7.99
C ASN A 95 -16.69 7.86 -7.01
N GLY A 96 -15.45 7.60 -7.40
CA GLY A 96 -14.29 8.10 -6.69
C GLY A 96 -14.25 9.64 -6.71
N ARG A 97 -13.35 10.22 -5.92
CA ARG A 97 -13.13 11.67 -5.97
C ARG A 97 -12.79 12.11 -7.39
N GLU A 98 -13.27 13.30 -7.78
CA GLU A 98 -13.01 13.93 -9.08
C GLU A 98 -13.64 13.18 -10.28
N GLY A 99 -14.76 12.47 -10.02
CA GLY A 99 -15.57 11.83 -11.08
C GLY A 99 -14.94 10.56 -11.67
N ARG A 100 -13.99 9.95 -10.97
CA ARG A 100 -13.42 8.66 -11.37
C ARG A 100 -14.40 7.54 -11.11
N ASN A 101 -14.62 6.70 -12.11
CA ASN A 101 -15.38 5.47 -11.96
C ASN A 101 -14.46 4.33 -11.50
N LEU A 102 -14.82 3.65 -10.42
CA LEU A 102 -14.07 2.56 -9.81
C LEU A 102 -14.99 1.35 -9.71
N GLU A 103 -14.53 0.23 -10.25
CA GLU A 103 -15.25 -1.04 -10.13
C GLU A 103 -14.95 -1.72 -8.80
N VAL A 104 -15.99 -2.16 -8.13
CA VAL A 104 -15.90 -2.96 -6.89
C VAL A 104 -16.64 -4.27 -7.12
N SER A 105 -16.00 -5.37 -6.75
CA SER A 105 -16.60 -6.71 -6.78
C SER A 105 -16.55 -7.32 -5.39
N ILE A 106 -17.66 -7.87 -4.94
CA ILE A 106 -17.79 -8.55 -3.65
C ILE A 106 -17.86 -10.05 -3.86
N TYR A 107 -17.08 -10.77 -3.08
CA TYR A 107 -17.05 -12.23 -3.06
C TYR A 107 -17.30 -12.74 -1.65
N ARG A 108 -17.79 -13.96 -1.53
CA ARG A 108 -17.88 -14.72 -0.28
C ARG A 108 -16.78 -15.77 -0.27
N TYR A 109 -16.05 -15.86 0.84
CA TYR A 109 -15.16 -17.00 1.05
C TYR A 109 -15.99 -18.27 1.36
N THR A 110 -15.56 -19.41 0.83
CA THR A 110 -16.23 -20.71 1.08
C THR A 110 -15.78 -21.37 2.39
N ASP A 111 -14.63 -20.95 2.92
CA ASP A 111 -13.95 -21.53 4.09
C ASP A 111 -14.04 -20.66 5.34
N ARG A 112 -14.57 -19.44 5.25
CA ARG A 112 -14.67 -18.48 6.36
C ARG A 112 -15.85 -17.53 6.20
N PRO A 113 -16.36 -16.93 7.30
CA PRO A 113 -17.54 -16.05 7.23
C PRO A 113 -17.29 -14.68 6.60
N GLU A 114 -16.03 -14.25 6.51
CA GLU A 114 -15.66 -12.96 5.94
C GLU A 114 -16.00 -12.87 4.45
N LYS A 115 -16.26 -11.66 3.99
CA LYS A 115 -16.36 -11.34 2.57
C LYS A 115 -15.05 -10.76 2.04
N LEU A 116 -14.85 -10.86 0.74
CA LEU A 116 -13.76 -10.23 0.03
C LEU A 116 -14.29 -9.01 -0.72
N TYR A 117 -13.74 -7.85 -0.43
CA TYR A 117 -13.98 -6.58 -1.11
C TYR A 117 -12.85 -6.33 -2.11
N MET A 118 -13.12 -6.48 -3.40
CA MET A 118 -12.14 -6.25 -4.45
C MET A 118 -12.40 -4.94 -5.16
N ILE A 119 -11.48 -3.99 -5.02
CA ILE A 119 -11.48 -2.72 -5.76
C ILE A 119 -10.49 -2.79 -6.93
N ARG A 120 -10.88 -2.21 -8.07
CA ARG A 120 -10.07 -2.15 -9.30
C ARG A 120 -9.89 -0.70 -9.75
N PRO A 121 -8.93 0.05 -9.15
CA PRO A 121 -8.65 1.40 -9.61
C PRO A 121 -8.04 1.38 -11.02
N PRO A 122 -8.44 2.29 -11.92
CA PRO A 122 -8.01 2.28 -13.33
C PRO A 122 -6.50 2.43 -13.50
N GLU A 123 -5.80 3.06 -12.57
CA GLU A 123 -4.35 3.22 -12.61
C GLU A 123 -3.55 1.92 -12.46
N TYR A 124 -4.18 0.86 -11.99
CA TYR A 124 -3.55 -0.47 -11.93
C TYR A 124 -3.64 -1.22 -13.27
N ASN A 125 -4.37 -0.66 -14.24
CA ASN A 125 -4.54 -1.23 -15.59
C ASN A 125 -4.02 -0.29 -16.70
N LEU A 126 -3.18 0.69 -16.37
CA LEU A 126 -2.58 1.60 -17.32
C LEU A 126 -1.56 0.87 -18.22
N ARG A 127 -1.43 1.36 -19.46
CA ARG A 127 -0.44 0.85 -20.41
C ARG A 127 0.98 1.17 -19.95
N GLN A 128 1.93 0.38 -20.34
CA GLN A 128 3.34 0.52 -19.95
C GLN A 128 3.94 1.90 -20.29
N GLU A 129 3.47 2.53 -21.37
CA GLU A 129 3.92 3.85 -21.77
C GLU A 129 3.41 4.95 -20.82
N GLU A 130 2.13 4.83 -20.41
CA GLU A 130 1.50 5.75 -19.45
C GLU A 130 2.20 5.63 -18.07
N LEU A 131 2.46 4.40 -17.64
CA LEU A 131 3.17 4.15 -16.39
C LEU A 131 4.58 4.76 -16.39
N ARG A 132 5.32 4.67 -17.51
CA ARG A 132 6.66 5.29 -17.64
C ARG A 132 6.58 6.81 -17.61
N LEU A 133 5.59 7.40 -18.28
CA LEU A 133 5.36 8.86 -18.27
C LEU A 133 5.09 9.34 -16.84
N LEU A 134 4.13 8.72 -16.17
CA LEU A 134 3.73 9.07 -14.81
C LEU A 134 4.90 8.94 -13.81
N GLU A 135 5.67 7.87 -13.90
CA GLU A 135 6.85 7.68 -13.05
C GLU A 135 7.93 8.74 -13.30
N LYS A 136 8.18 9.10 -14.55
CA LYS A 136 9.15 10.16 -14.91
C LYS A 136 8.73 11.51 -14.32
N VAL A 137 7.45 11.85 -14.46
CA VAL A 137 6.89 13.11 -13.93
C VAL A 137 6.91 13.09 -12.39
N ARG A 138 6.49 12.00 -11.75
CA ARG A 138 6.55 11.87 -10.29
C ARG A 138 7.96 12.11 -9.74
N ARG A 139 8.99 11.54 -10.37
CA ARG A 139 10.40 11.79 -9.99
C ARG A 139 10.79 13.25 -10.09
N LYS A 140 10.33 13.95 -11.14
CA LYS A 140 10.53 15.41 -11.27
C LYS A 140 9.80 16.16 -10.14
N MET A 141 8.56 15.82 -9.83
CA MET A 141 7.78 16.43 -8.74
C MET A 141 8.48 16.31 -7.38
N ILE A 142 9.01 15.14 -7.07
CA ILE A 142 9.73 14.91 -5.80
C ILE A 142 10.99 15.79 -5.70
N ARG A 143 11.73 15.98 -6.79
CA ARG A 143 12.93 16.82 -6.84
C ARG A 143 12.61 18.30 -6.70
N HIS A 144 11.46 18.75 -7.21
CA HIS A 144 11.02 20.14 -7.18
C HIS A 144 10.11 20.48 -6.00
N ARG A 145 9.99 19.56 -5.03
CA ARG A 145 9.18 19.81 -3.83
C ARG A 145 9.79 20.97 -3.05
N PRO A 146 9.03 22.08 -2.81
CA PRO A 146 9.50 23.17 -2.01
C PRO A 146 9.78 22.70 -0.58
N LYS A 147 10.94 23.08 -0.03
CA LYS A 147 11.35 22.67 1.32
C LYS A 147 10.52 23.35 2.41
N ASP A 148 9.93 24.50 2.11
CA ASP A 148 9.29 25.39 3.07
C ASP A 148 7.75 25.34 3.06
N LEU A 149 7.16 24.46 2.24
CA LEU A 149 5.71 24.31 2.18
C LEU A 149 5.22 23.40 3.30
N ALA A 150 5.02 23.99 4.48
CA ALA A 150 4.15 23.41 5.50
C ALA A 150 2.70 23.59 5.03
N PHE A 151 2.18 22.65 4.26
CA PHE A 151 0.78 22.66 3.85
C PHE A 151 -0.10 22.26 5.03
N ALA A 152 -0.45 23.24 5.86
CA ALA A 152 -1.48 23.07 6.87
C ALA A 152 -2.87 22.89 6.25
N ASP A 153 -3.06 23.41 5.02
CA ASP A 153 -4.27 23.21 4.23
C ASP A 153 -4.08 22.05 3.21
N PRO A 154 -4.74 20.89 3.43
CA PRO A 154 -4.67 19.75 2.51
C PRO A 154 -5.23 20.06 1.11
N THR A 155 -6.21 20.93 1.01
CA THR A 155 -6.86 21.29 -0.26
C THR A 155 -5.93 22.14 -1.12
N GLY A 156 -5.36 23.19 -0.54
CA GLY A 156 -4.38 24.02 -1.23
C GLY A 156 -3.13 23.25 -1.64
N ALA A 157 -2.70 22.31 -0.81
CA ALA A 157 -1.59 21.42 -1.14
C ALA A 157 -1.90 20.53 -2.35
N ARG A 158 -3.10 19.94 -2.40
CA ARG A 158 -3.53 19.09 -3.52
C ARG A 158 -3.55 19.88 -4.83
N GLU A 159 -4.16 21.05 -4.83
CA GLU A 159 -4.22 21.92 -6.01
C GLU A 159 -2.82 22.37 -6.49
N TYR A 160 -1.92 22.62 -5.56
CA TYR A 160 -0.53 22.94 -5.90
C TYR A 160 0.15 21.77 -6.63
N PHE A 161 0.07 20.55 -6.07
CA PHE A 161 0.69 19.36 -6.68
C PHE A 161 0.01 18.98 -8.00
N LYS A 162 -1.30 19.17 -8.13
CA LYS A 162 -2.02 18.96 -9.38
C LYS A 162 -1.55 19.91 -10.48
N ARG A 163 -1.42 21.20 -10.20
CA ARG A 163 -0.89 22.19 -11.16
C ARG A 163 0.56 21.88 -11.56
N MET A 164 1.40 21.52 -10.59
CA MET A 164 2.78 21.10 -10.86
C MET A 164 2.82 19.87 -11.77
N ALA A 165 2.03 18.85 -11.47
CA ALA A 165 1.94 17.63 -12.26
C ALA A 165 1.51 17.94 -13.70
N LYS A 166 0.49 18.80 -13.86
CA LYS A 166 -0.03 19.20 -15.17
C LYS A 166 1.02 19.92 -16.03
N SER A 167 1.80 20.82 -15.43
CA SER A 167 2.91 21.50 -16.11
C SER A 167 3.97 20.49 -16.56
N LEU A 168 4.44 19.64 -15.65
CA LEU A 168 5.49 18.66 -15.96
C LEU A 168 5.03 17.59 -16.95
N LEU A 169 3.75 17.17 -16.91
CA LEU A 169 3.17 16.28 -17.92
C LEU A 169 3.16 16.92 -19.29
N GLY A 170 2.76 18.20 -19.39
CA GLY A 170 2.79 18.95 -20.64
C GLY A 170 4.19 19.03 -21.24
N GLU A 171 5.20 19.35 -20.43
CA GLU A 171 6.61 19.38 -20.86
C GLU A 171 7.07 18.01 -21.40
N GLU A 172 6.80 16.91 -20.66
CA GLU A 172 7.21 15.57 -21.07
C GLU A 172 6.52 15.08 -22.34
N LEU A 173 5.24 15.41 -22.51
CA LEU A 173 4.50 15.06 -23.72
C LEU A 173 5.06 15.82 -24.93
N LEU A 174 5.38 17.11 -24.79
CA LEU A 174 6.01 17.91 -25.84
C LEU A 174 7.41 17.37 -26.21
N GLU A 175 8.25 17.06 -25.21
CA GLU A 175 9.58 16.47 -25.41
C GLU A 175 9.52 15.13 -26.14
N SER A 176 8.50 14.31 -25.86
CA SER A 176 8.34 12.99 -26.46
C SER A 176 7.59 13.00 -27.81
N GLY A 177 7.10 14.16 -28.26
CA GLY A 177 6.27 14.26 -29.45
C GLY A 177 4.92 13.57 -29.36
N LYS A 178 4.45 13.31 -28.11
CA LYS A 178 3.18 12.67 -27.83
C LYS A 178 2.13 13.71 -27.46
N SER A 179 0.88 13.39 -27.71
CA SER A 179 -0.27 14.19 -27.28
C SER A 179 -1.20 13.34 -26.42
N CYS A 180 -1.86 13.95 -25.48
CA CYS A 180 -2.99 13.38 -24.77
C CYS A 180 -4.17 14.34 -24.79
N SER A 181 -5.37 13.84 -24.56
CA SER A 181 -6.55 14.70 -24.46
C SER A 181 -6.48 15.56 -23.18
N PRO A 182 -7.16 16.72 -23.14
CA PRO A 182 -7.23 17.53 -21.93
C PRO A 182 -7.76 16.77 -20.71
N ASN A 183 -8.71 15.86 -20.91
CA ASN A 183 -9.28 15.04 -19.86
C ASN A 183 -8.28 14.01 -19.31
N GLU A 184 -7.50 13.36 -20.19
CA GLU A 184 -6.43 12.44 -19.77
C GLU A 184 -5.34 13.19 -18.99
N LEU A 185 -4.94 14.37 -19.46
CA LEU A 185 -3.96 15.20 -18.78
C LEU A 185 -4.42 15.57 -17.36
N GLU A 186 -5.69 15.96 -17.23
CA GLU A 186 -6.30 16.25 -15.94
C GLU A 186 -6.31 15.02 -15.01
N SER A 187 -6.75 13.88 -15.52
CA SER A 187 -6.78 12.61 -14.78
C SER A 187 -5.40 12.17 -14.32
N TYR A 188 -4.37 12.30 -15.15
CA TYR A 188 -3.00 11.97 -14.76
C TYR A 188 -2.44 12.95 -13.73
N ALA A 189 -2.78 14.24 -13.83
CA ALA A 189 -2.35 15.23 -12.85
C ALA A 189 -2.99 14.97 -11.48
N ASP A 190 -4.27 14.64 -11.44
CA ASP A 190 -4.98 14.26 -10.22
C ASP A 190 -4.40 12.99 -9.60
N LEU A 191 -4.13 11.99 -10.43
CA LEU A 191 -3.50 10.74 -10.02
C LEU A 191 -2.16 11.00 -9.34
N LEU A 192 -1.28 11.78 -9.97
CA LEU A 192 0.03 12.11 -9.41
C LEU A 192 -0.08 12.93 -8.12
N ALA A 193 -1.01 13.89 -8.04
CA ALA A 193 -1.25 14.66 -6.82
C ALA A 193 -1.72 13.76 -5.68
N ARG A 194 -2.62 12.81 -5.94
CA ARG A 194 -3.14 11.84 -4.97
C ARG A 194 -2.05 10.94 -4.39
N TYR A 195 -1.18 10.39 -5.23
CA TYR A 195 -0.09 9.52 -4.78
C TYR A 195 1.13 10.30 -4.25
N THR A 196 1.24 11.60 -4.53
CA THR A 196 2.35 12.43 -4.00
C THR A 196 1.99 13.11 -2.68
N ASN A 197 0.78 13.62 -2.53
CA ASN A 197 0.34 14.39 -1.34
C ASN A 197 -1.06 14.02 -0.83
N GLY A 198 -1.79 13.11 -1.47
CA GLY A 198 -3.07 12.56 -1.01
C GLY A 198 -2.90 11.29 -0.17
N LEU A 199 -3.98 10.54 0.03
CA LEU A 199 -3.98 9.28 0.76
C LEU A 199 -3.80 8.05 -0.17
N GLY A 200 -3.47 8.28 -1.45
CA GLY A 200 -3.32 7.20 -2.42
C GLY A 200 -4.60 6.38 -2.59
N ILE A 201 -4.47 5.06 -2.60
CA ILE A 201 -5.61 4.13 -2.76
C ILE A 201 -6.61 4.17 -1.59
N VAL A 202 -6.20 4.66 -0.41
CA VAL A 202 -7.11 4.81 0.73
C VAL A 202 -8.24 5.80 0.41
N GLU A 203 -7.99 6.82 -0.45
CA GLU A 203 -9.05 7.74 -0.90
C GLU A 203 -10.17 7.02 -1.65
N ASP A 204 -9.82 5.99 -2.40
CA ASP A 204 -10.79 5.21 -3.17
C ASP A 204 -11.69 4.39 -2.24
N LEU A 205 -11.11 3.75 -1.21
CA LEU A 205 -11.87 3.04 -0.18
C LEU A 205 -12.80 3.99 0.59
N LEU A 206 -12.30 5.18 0.94
CA LEU A 206 -13.11 6.19 1.64
C LEU A 206 -14.21 6.80 0.76
N SER A 207 -14.10 6.72 -0.57
CA SER A 207 -15.11 7.20 -1.51
C SER A 207 -16.35 6.31 -1.60
N ASP A 208 -16.22 5.03 -1.28
CA ASP A 208 -17.35 4.10 -1.28
C ASP A 208 -18.28 4.39 -0.09
N GLN A 209 -19.52 4.78 -0.39
CA GLN A 209 -20.51 5.14 0.64
C GLN A 209 -20.98 3.94 1.48
N ARG A 210 -20.83 2.71 0.98
CA ARG A 210 -21.18 1.49 1.71
C ARG A 210 -20.17 1.14 2.80
N ILE A 211 -18.93 1.68 2.71
CA ILE A 211 -17.88 1.49 3.72
C ILE A 211 -18.10 2.49 4.85
N THR A 212 -18.11 1.99 6.09
CA THR A 212 -18.15 2.78 7.32
C THR A 212 -16.78 2.93 7.98
N ASP A 213 -15.98 1.88 7.95
CA ASP A 213 -14.66 1.86 8.57
C ASP A 213 -13.62 1.22 7.64
N VAL A 214 -12.37 1.70 7.74
CA VAL A 214 -11.22 1.12 7.05
C VAL A 214 -10.13 0.89 8.09
N TYR A 215 -9.57 -0.32 8.12
CA TYR A 215 -8.51 -0.72 9.06
C TYR A 215 -7.27 -1.16 8.31
N ILE A 216 -6.13 -0.66 8.75
CA ILE A 216 -4.82 -1.07 8.28
C ILE A 216 -4.10 -1.66 9.50
N ASN A 217 -3.90 -2.97 9.50
CA ASN A 217 -3.29 -3.70 10.60
C ASN A 217 -1.80 -3.94 10.34
N ALA A 218 -0.99 -3.81 11.38
CA ALA A 218 0.45 -4.12 11.31
C ALA A 218 0.70 -5.64 11.35
N PRO A 219 1.68 -6.15 10.58
CA PRO A 219 2.47 -5.50 9.55
C PRO A 219 1.69 -5.35 8.23
N ALA A 220 1.64 -4.15 7.67
CA ALA A 220 0.76 -3.83 6.54
C ALA A 220 1.19 -4.45 5.20
N ASP A 221 2.45 -4.80 5.05
CA ASP A 221 2.99 -5.44 3.85
C ASP A 221 2.51 -6.88 3.67
N THR A 222 2.11 -7.54 4.74
CA THR A 222 1.58 -8.92 4.74
C THR A 222 0.08 -8.97 5.03
N ASN A 223 -0.46 -7.97 5.72
CA ASN A 223 -1.89 -7.90 6.01
C ASN A 223 -2.60 -7.01 5.00
N PRO A 224 -3.68 -7.50 4.36
CA PRO A 224 -4.52 -6.66 3.51
C PRO A 224 -5.24 -5.59 4.34
N VAL A 225 -5.66 -4.54 3.68
CA VAL A 225 -6.57 -3.56 4.29
C VAL A 225 -7.92 -4.23 4.53
N HIS A 226 -8.50 -4.01 5.70
CA HIS A 226 -9.85 -4.47 6.05
C HIS A 226 -10.83 -3.31 5.96
N VAL A 227 -12.05 -3.59 5.56
CA VAL A 227 -13.13 -2.60 5.49
C VAL A 227 -14.37 -3.16 6.20
N VAL A 228 -15.16 -2.28 6.80
CA VAL A 228 -16.51 -2.61 7.27
C VAL A 228 -17.49 -2.02 6.27
N MET A 229 -18.26 -2.88 5.64
CA MET A 229 -19.26 -2.53 4.64
C MET A 229 -20.63 -2.98 5.12
N GLU A 230 -21.56 -2.03 5.29
CA GLU A 230 -22.93 -2.32 5.75
C GLU A 230 -22.99 -3.12 7.08
N GLY A 231 -21.99 -2.91 7.95
CA GLY A 231 -21.89 -3.58 9.25
C GLY A 231 -21.21 -4.95 9.22
N GLU A 232 -20.74 -5.42 8.06
CA GLU A 232 -19.99 -6.66 7.92
C GLU A 232 -18.51 -6.40 7.65
N GLU A 233 -17.64 -7.18 8.27
CA GLU A 233 -16.20 -7.12 8.04
C GLU A 233 -15.84 -7.80 6.72
N CYS A 234 -15.03 -7.11 5.91
CA CYS A 234 -14.52 -7.60 4.64
C CYS A 234 -13.00 -7.45 4.60
N THR A 235 -12.33 -8.47 4.09
CA THR A 235 -10.93 -8.38 3.69
C THR A 235 -10.85 -7.73 2.31
N SER A 236 -9.96 -6.76 2.08
CA SER A 236 -9.81 -6.19 0.74
C SER A 236 -8.67 -6.85 -0.05
N ASN A 237 -8.59 -6.54 -1.35
CA ASN A 237 -7.45 -6.91 -2.20
C ASN A 237 -6.29 -5.92 -2.13
N VAL A 238 -6.31 -4.96 -1.22
CA VAL A 238 -5.34 -3.86 -1.11
C VAL A 238 -4.30 -4.15 -0.04
N PHE A 239 -3.01 -3.97 -0.39
CA PHE A 239 -1.89 -4.02 0.54
C PHE A 239 -1.12 -2.71 0.48
N LEU A 240 -0.77 -2.18 1.64
CA LEU A 240 0.06 -0.99 1.77
C LEU A 240 1.47 -1.39 2.19
N SER A 241 2.45 -0.61 1.76
CA SER A 241 3.83 -0.77 2.22
C SER A 241 4.09 0.07 3.47
N GLN A 242 5.20 -0.21 4.15
CA GLN A 242 5.64 0.64 5.25
C GLN A 242 5.89 2.09 4.80
N ASP A 243 6.42 2.29 3.58
CA ASP A 243 6.62 3.63 3.00
C ASP A 243 5.30 4.40 2.84
N ASP A 244 4.19 3.71 2.46
CA ASP A 244 2.86 4.33 2.40
C ASP A 244 2.40 4.78 3.79
N LEU A 245 2.60 3.93 4.81
CA LEU A 245 2.20 4.23 6.19
C LEU A 245 3.01 5.41 6.76
N ASP A 246 4.32 5.43 6.54
CA ASP A 246 5.19 6.51 6.98
C ASP A 246 4.83 7.84 6.29
N ALA A 247 4.45 7.77 5.00
CA ALA A 247 3.95 8.93 4.28
C ALA A 247 2.60 9.42 4.82
N LEU A 248 1.67 8.52 5.15
CA LEU A 248 0.38 8.86 5.74
C LEU A 248 0.55 9.52 7.11
N VAL A 249 1.32 8.93 8.03
CA VAL A 249 1.52 9.50 9.36
C VAL A 249 2.22 10.86 9.30
N SER A 250 3.19 11.03 8.40
CA SER A 250 3.85 12.32 8.19
C SER A 250 2.87 13.41 7.76
N ARG A 251 1.91 13.09 6.87
CA ARG A 251 0.84 14.00 6.46
C ARG A 251 -0.12 14.31 7.61
N PHE A 252 -0.52 13.29 8.37
CA PHE A 252 -1.44 13.47 9.49
C PHE A 252 -0.83 14.32 10.61
N ARG A 253 0.47 14.19 10.87
CA ARG A 253 1.20 15.09 11.76
C ARG A 253 1.15 16.54 11.26
N THR A 254 1.35 16.75 9.96
CA THR A 254 1.30 18.08 9.35
C THR A 254 -0.10 18.70 9.43
N ILE A 255 -1.15 17.92 9.11
CA ILE A 255 -2.54 18.38 9.13
C ILE A 255 -2.99 18.69 10.56
N SER A 256 -2.68 17.82 11.52
CA SER A 256 -3.14 17.96 12.91
C SER A 256 -2.29 18.91 13.74
N GLY A 257 -1.05 19.20 13.32
CA GLY A 257 -0.07 19.91 14.11
C GLY A 257 0.37 19.17 15.39
N ARG A 258 -0.01 17.91 15.55
CA ARG A 258 0.26 17.11 16.75
C ARG A 258 1.52 16.27 16.59
N PRO A 259 2.31 16.09 17.66
CA PRO A 259 3.43 15.18 17.66
C PRO A 259 2.95 13.72 17.63
N PHE A 260 3.75 12.87 16.99
CA PHE A 260 3.57 11.41 16.96
C PHE A 260 4.97 10.76 16.91
N GLY A 261 5.18 9.73 17.71
CA GLY A 261 6.45 8.99 17.81
C GLY A 261 6.45 8.11 19.04
N GLU A 262 7.60 7.58 19.43
CA GLU A 262 7.73 6.63 20.56
C GLU A 262 7.16 7.17 21.88
N ALA A 263 7.37 8.48 22.18
CA ALA A 263 6.85 9.10 23.40
C ALA A 263 5.34 9.39 23.34
N ILE A 264 4.78 9.52 22.15
CA ILE A 264 3.35 9.80 21.90
C ILE A 264 2.89 8.89 20.77
N PRO A 265 2.61 7.61 21.07
CA PRO A 265 2.37 6.59 20.06
C PRO A 265 0.94 6.56 19.51
N VAL A 266 0.11 7.52 19.85
CA VAL A 266 -1.27 7.66 19.37
C VAL A 266 -1.47 9.03 18.75
N LEU A 267 -2.05 9.05 17.54
CA LEU A 267 -2.45 10.28 16.84
C LEU A 267 -3.91 10.15 16.40
N GLU A 268 -4.72 11.11 16.82
CA GLU A 268 -6.11 11.21 16.38
C GLU A 268 -6.37 12.56 15.70
N LEU A 269 -7.10 12.53 14.58
CA LEU A 269 -7.48 13.72 13.82
C LEU A 269 -8.76 13.48 13.03
N ASN A 270 -9.37 14.58 12.57
CA ASN A 270 -10.44 14.54 11.58
C ASN A 270 -9.91 15.02 10.23
N LEU A 271 -10.28 14.33 9.17
CA LEU A 271 -9.97 14.69 7.79
C LEU A 271 -11.15 15.42 7.18
N GLU A 272 -11.20 16.74 7.36
CA GLU A 272 -12.30 17.60 6.85
C GLU A 272 -12.43 17.50 5.33
N ALA A 273 -11.30 17.43 4.62
CA ALA A 273 -11.28 17.26 3.16
C ALA A 273 -11.92 15.95 2.67
N PHE A 274 -12.20 15.01 3.59
CA PHE A 274 -12.83 13.71 3.32
C PHE A 274 -14.18 13.55 4.03
N GLY A 275 -14.90 14.66 4.25
CA GLY A 275 -16.21 14.64 4.91
C GLY A 275 -16.12 14.40 6.42
N GLY A 276 -15.01 14.81 7.04
CA GLY A 276 -14.82 14.68 8.49
C GLY A 276 -14.48 13.27 8.95
N VAL A 277 -13.91 12.44 8.10
CA VAL A 277 -13.45 11.08 8.47
C VAL A 277 -12.51 11.18 9.67
N ARG A 278 -12.87 10.50 10.77
CA ARG A 278 -12.01 10.38 11.94
C ARG A 278 -10.93 9.33 11.69
N VAL A 279 -9.69 9.71 11.99
CA VAL A 279 -8.53 8.82 11.86
C VAL A 279 -7.87 8.66 13.22
N SER A 280 -7.54 7.41 13.56
CA SER A 280 -6.68 7.06 14.68
C SER A 280 -5.48 6.28 14.15
N VAL A 281 -4.28 6.69 14.54
CA VAL A 281 -3.01 6.02 14.21
C VAL A 281 -2.36 5.56 15.50
N ILE A 282 -1.89 4.33 15.50
CA ILE A 282 -1.19 3.73 16.63
C ILE A 282 0.15 3.19 16.14
N GLY A 283 1.22 3.42 16.88
CA GLY A 283 2.55 2.91 16.54
C GLY A 283 3.48 2.82 17.73
N GLY A 284 4.53 2.01 17.59
CA GLY A 284 5.56 1.80 18.62
C GLY A 284 5.17 0.79 19.71
N ASP A 285 6.22 0.19 20.30
CA ASP A 285 6.08 -0.71 21.46
C ASP A 285 5.54 0.05 22.69
N PRO A 286 4.67 -0.55 23.51
CA PRO A 286 4.04 -1.87 23.38
C PRO A 286 2.72 -1.88 22.60
N LEU A 287 2.25 -0.74 22.06
CA LEU A 287 0.91 -0.63 21.48
C LEU A 287 0.81 -1.30 20.10
N SER A 288 1.86 -1.21 19.31
CA SER A 288 1.93 -1.86 17.99
C SER A 288 3.37 -2.27 17.67
N ALA A 289 3.76 -3.45 18.16
CA ALA A 289 5.11 -3.98 18.01
C ALA A 289 5.52 -4.24 16.55
N ASN A 290 4.55 -4.47 15.66
CA ASN A 290 4.79 -4.86 14.27
C ASN A 290 4.68 -3.68 13.28
N GLY A 291 4.66 -2.43 13.76
CA GLY A 291 4.59 -1.25 12.92
C GLY A 291 3.37 -0.36 13.17
N LEU A 292 2.99 0.43 12.17
CA LEU A 292 1.88 1.36 12.28
C LEU A 292 0.53 0.67 11.99
N ALA A 293 -0.49 0.98 12.80
CA ALA A 293 -1.87 0.58 12.56
C ALA A 293 -2.75 1.82 12.43
N TYR A 294 -3.76 1.75 11.56
CA TYR A 294 -4.68 2.86 11.27
C TYR A 294 -6.12 2.40 11.35
N ALA A 295 -6.97 3.26 11.87
CA ALA A 295 -8.42 3.14 11.80
C ALA A 295 -9.01 4.43 11.24
N PHE A 296 -9.78 4.31 10.17
CA PHE A 296 -10.55 5.40 9.57
C PHE A 296 -12.03 5.11 9.81
N ARG A 297 -12.75 6.04 10.42
CA ARG A 297 -14.19 5.94 10.63
C ARG A 297 -14.91 7.07 9.95
N LYS A 298 -15.82 6.74 9.05
CA LYS A 298 -16.69 7.70 8.38
C LYS A 298 -17.87 8.04 9.30
N HIS A 299 -18.23 9.32 9.32
CA HIS A 299 -19.48 9.69 9.97
C HIS A 299 -20.66 9.18 9.14
N SER A 300 -21.55 8.44 9.75
CA SER A 300 -22.81 8.03 9.12
C SER A 300 -23.62 9.30 8.81
N LEU A 301 -23.87 9.53 7.52
CA LEU A 301 -24.72 10.63 7.05
C LEU A 301 -26.22 10.37 7.32
N THR A 302 -26.57 9.21 7.84
CA THR A 302 -27.93 8.91 8.28
C THR A 302 -28.12 9.49 9.70
N PRO A 303 -28.91 10.60 9.89
CA PRO A 303 -29.39 10.94 11.20
C PRO A 303 -30.21 9.74 11.67
N GLY A 304 -29.80 9.12 12.77
CA GLY A 304 -30.59 8.06 13.37
C GLY A 304 -32.03 8.53 13.54
N LEU A 305 -32.95 8.02 12.76
CA LEU A 305 -34.36 8.05 13.06
C LEU A 305 -34.52 7.25 14.36
N CYS A 306 -34.44 7.96 15.49
CA CYS A 306 -35.02 7.45 16.73
C CYS A 306 -36.49 7.22 16.44
N GLN A 307 -36.86 5.95 16.12
CA GLN A 307 -38.26 5.57 16.20
C GLN A 307 -38.61 5.54 17.69
N ASN A 308 -39.41 6.53 18.09
CA ASN A 308 -40.15 6.55 19.34
C ASN A 308 -41.26 5.49 19.31
#